data_43f38d6f1a3b58991ece3b203cc305e5
#
_entry.id   43f38d6f1a3b58991ece3b203cc305e5
#
_cell.length_a   1.000
_cell.length_b   1.000
_cell.length_c   1.000
_cell.angle_alpha   90.00
_cell.angle_beta   90.00
_cell.angle_gamma   90.00
#
_symmetry.space_group_name_H-M   'P 1'
#
loop_
_entity.id
_entity.type
_entity.pdbx_description
1 polymer ?
#
loop_
_entity_poly.entity_id
_entity_poly.type
_entity_poly.pdbx_seq_one_letter_code
_entity_poly.pdbx_strand_id
1 'polypeptide(L)'
;MVKDSKPAWEHLRLVDRIEPGVRVLLIGINPGVMSATSGHHFAGPTNRFWGLLYESGIVPEPVTHEDDDRLPQWGIGMTNLIARPSPGIDVLKPQEYLDGWKILEQKIDRFRPKIVAFVGVTMYRALWKVINQGALVPPKPSGAGGLIIKPGFQKASVHGARLFVLPNPSGRNAHFSYADMLAAFRELAKAMRRLPALSDRAQPASHANGPGRTSGRPPLDRHQTSDVSSEESKAGAAGKSRRAGGTTARTTPSTPAAAPSRTSPRKRAASRS
;
A
#
# COMPACT_ATOMS: atom_id res chain seq x y z
N MET A 1 4.24 -8.83 -37.67
CA MET A 1 4.07 -7.78 -36.65
C MET A 1 3.62 -8.45 -35.36
N VAL A 2 4.53 -8.64 -34.41
CA VAL A 2 4.20 -9.13 -33.06
C VAL A 2 3.45 -7.96 -32.38
N LYS A 3 2.17 -8.13 -32.09
CA LYS A 3 1.43 -7.19 -31.24
C LYS A 3 2.13 -7.22 -29.89
N ASP A 4 2.77 -6.11 -29.48
CA ASP A 4 3.22 -5.88 -28.12
C ASP A 4 1.98 -5.91 -27.20
N SER A 5 1.59 -7.11 -26.77
CA SER A 5 0.54 -7.26 -25.78
C SER A 5 1.12 -6.79 -24.45
N LYS A 6 0.53 -5.73 -23.91
CA LYS A 6 0.91 -5.24 -22.58
C LYS A 6 0.86 -6.36 -21.55
N PRO A 7 1.77 -6.39 -20.57
CA PRO A 7 1.77 -7.41 -19.52
C PRO A 7 0.43 -7.48 -18.80
N ALA A 8 -0.01 -8.69 -18.46
CA ALA A 8 -1.31 -8.94 -17.82
C ALA A 8 -1.53 -8.16 -16.52
N TRP A 9 -0.46 -7.82 -15.79
CA TRP A 9 -0.52 -7.05 -14.55
C TRP A 9 -0.68 -5.54 -14.73
N GLU A 10 -0.46 -4.97 -15.92
CA GLU A 10 -0.43 -3.51 -16.12
C GLU A 10 -1.79 -2.84 -15.84
N HIS A 11 -2.89 -3.55 -16.06
CA HIS A 11 -4.24 -3.07 -15.80
C HIS A 11 -4.70 -3.26 -14.35
N LEU A 12 -3.98 -4.05 -13.55
CA LEU A 12 -4.33 -4.30 -12.16
C LEU A 12 -4.21 -3.02 -11.32
N ARG A 13 -5.03 -2.92 -10.29
CA ARG A 13 -5.02 -1.81 -9.34
C ARG A 13 -5.14 -2.37 -7.93
N LEU A 14 -4.35 -1.82 -7.04
CA LEU A 14 -4.41 -2.15 -5.63
C LEU A 14 -5.53 -1.35 -4.96
N VAL A 15 -6.28 -2.01 -4.09
CA VAL A 15 -7.33 -1.37 -3.31
C VAL A 15 -6.69 -0.61 -2.15
N ASP A 16 -7.12 0.63 -1.92
CA ASP A 16 -6.73 1.40 -0.74
C ASP A 16 -7.28 0.75 0.53
N ARG A 17 -6.47 0.71 1.57
CA ARG A 17 -6.86 0.27 2.90
C ARG A 17 -7.02 1.50 3.80
N ILE A 18 -8.06 2.29 3.58
CA ILE A 18 -8.31 3.53 4.34
C ILE A 18 -9.75 3.52 4.82
N GLU A 19 -9.93 3.66 6.13
CA GLU A 19 -11.25 3.77 6.76
C GLU A 19 -11.39 5.11 7.53
N PRO A 20 -12.62 5.56 7.79
CA PRO A 20 -12.86 6.67 8.68
C PRO A 20 -12.18 6.46 10.05
N GLY A 21 -11.60 7.53 10.61
CA GLY A 21 -10.85 7.44 11.86
C GLY A 21 -9.38 7.05 11.70
N VAL A 22 -8.86 6.94 10.46
CA VAL A 22 -7.44 6.72 10.22
C VAL A 22 -6.58 7.76 10.97
N ARG A 23 -5.60 7.29 11.73
CA ARG A 23 -4.67 8.13 12.50
C ARG A 23 -3.39 8.39 11.76
N VAL A 24 -2.89 7.35 11.08
CA VAL A 24 -1.69 7.40 10.25
C VAL A 24 -2.00 6.82 8.87
N LEU A 25 -1.67 7.55 7.82
CA LEU A 25 -1.78 7.11 6.44
C LEU A 25 -0.38 6.81 5.89
N LEU A 26 -0.10 5.54 5.64
CA LEU A 26 1.12 5.06 5.01
C LEU A 26 0.97 5.10 3.49
N ILE A 27 1.95 5.71 2.81
CA ILE A 27 1.87 5.93 1.36
C ILE A 27 3.04 5.23 0.68
N GLY A 28 2.75 4.21 -0.14
CA GLY A 28 3.70 3.63 -1.08
C GLY A 28 3.85 4.47 -2.35
N ILE A 29 4.91 4.27 -3.11
CA ILE A 29 5.12 4.98 -4.39
C ILE A 29 4.10 4.49 -5.41
N ASN A 30 4.14 3.20 -5.73
CA ASN A 30 3.23 2.49 -6.60
C ASN A 30 3.27 0.99 -6.31
N PRO A 31 2.31 0.20 -6.76
CA PRO A 31 2.38 -1.25 -6.66
C PRO A 31 3.56 -1.81 -7.46
N GLY A 32 4.38 -2.65 -6.84
CA GLY A 32 5.25 -3.57 -7.59
C GLY A 32 4.41 -4.67 -8.26
N VAL A 33 4.99 -5.39 -9.23
CA VAL A 33 4.28 -6.46 -9.94
C VAL A 33 3.69 -7.50 -8.98
N MET A 34 4.47 -7.96 -8.01
CA MET A 34 3.98 -8.91 -6.98
C MET A 34 2.79 -8.36 -6.19
N SER A 35 2.87 -7.10 -5.75
CA SER A 35 1.76 -6.46 -5.04
C SER A 35 0.51 -6.36 -5.90
N ALA A 36 0.66 -6.01 -7.19
CA ALA A 36 -0.47 -5.92 -8.10
C ALA A 36 -1.13 -7.29 -8.35
N THR A 37 -0.33 -8.34 -8.51
CA THR A 37 -0.83 -9.70 -8.80
C THR A 37 -1.40 -10.40 -7.57
N SER A 38 -0.85 -10.15 -6.37
CA SER A 38 -1.39 -10.70 -5.12
C SER A 38 -2.59 -9.91 -4.58
N GLY A 39 -2.77 -8.64 -4.98
CA GLY A 39 -3.79 -7.76 -4.43
C GLY A 39 -3.44 -7.13 -3.07
N HIS A 40 -2.18 -7.28 -2.61
CA HIS A 40 -1.73 -6.83 -1.30
C HIS A 40 -0.56 -5.85 -1.36
N HIS A 41 -0.57 -4.87 -0.47
CA HIS A 41 0.50 -3.88 -0.39
C HIS A 41 1.84 -4.48 0.06
N PHE A 42 2.95 -4.00 -0.53
CA PHE A 42 4.32 -4.39 -0.17
C PHE A 42 4.59 -5.90 -0.19
N ALA A 43 3.91 -6.66 -1.07
CA ALA A 43 3.96 -8.12 -1.15
C ALA A 43 5.27 -8.69 -1.75
N GLY A 44 6.22 -7.86 -2.15
CA GLY A 44 7.49 -8.35 -2.68
C GLY A 44 8.26 -9.20 -1.65
N PRO A 45 8.84 -10.34 -2.04
CA PRO A 45 9.43 -11.32 -1.10
C PRO A 45 10.65 -10.78 -0.34
N THR A 46 11.33 -9.78 -0.87
CA THR A 46 12.46 -9.11 -0.20
C THR A 46 12.07 -7.81 0.49
N ASN A 47 10.77 -7.48 0.53
CA ASN A 47 10.30 -6.27 1.17
C ASN A 47 10.28 -6.43 2.69
N ARG A 48 10.93 -5.51 3.38
CA ARG A 48 11.09 -5.52 4.85
C ARG A 48 9.96 -4.80 5.57
N PHE A 49 8.99 -4.27 4.84
CA PHE A 49 7.95 -3.38 5.38
C PHE A 49 7.17 -4.01 6.53
N TRP A 50 6.69 -5.24 6.36
CA TRP A 50 5.85 -5.93 7.33
C TRP A 50 6.60 -6.28 8.62
N GLY A 51 7.85 -6.78 8.49
CA GLY A 51 8.74 -6.99 9.64
C GLY A 51 9.02 -5.70 10.39
N LEU A 52 9.29 -4.60 9.67
CA LEU A 52 9.53 -3.29 10.27
C LEU A 52 8.30 -2.74 11.01
N LEU A 53 7.07 -2.97 10.50
CA LEU A 53 5.83 -2.59 11.20
C LEU A 53 5.74 -3.28 12.56
N TYR A 54 5.98 -4.58 12.61
CA TYR A 54 5.91 -5.35 13.85
C TYR A 54 7.06 -5.03 14.81
N GLU A 55 8.30 -5.12 14.35
CA GLU A 55 9.48 -4.91 15.20
C GLU A 55 9.62 -3.48 15.75
N SER A 56 9.01 -2.51 15.10
CA SER A 56 8.93 -1.12 15.60
C SER A 56 7.83 -0.92 16.64
N GLY A 57 6.89 -1.85 16.76
CA GLY A 57 5.69 -1.73 17.61
C GLY A 57 4.65 -0.77 17.03
N ILE A 58 4.59 -0.61 15.70
CA ILE A 58 3.49 0.08 15.01
C ILE A 58 2.23 -0.79 15.05
N VAL A 59 2.38 -2.10 14.86
CA VAL A 59 1.32 -3.09 15.05
C VAL A 59 1.67 -3.99 16.24
N PRO A 60 0.66 -4.52 16.98
CA PRO A 60 0.89 -5.26 18.23
C PRO A 60 1.31 -6.72 18.02
N GLU A 61 1.13 -7.26 16.83
CA GLU A 61 1.37 -8.67 16.50
C GLU A 61 2.07 -8.82 15.15
N PRO A 62 2.72 -9.95 14.88
CA PRO A 62 3.31 -10.22 13.57
C PRO A 62 2.28 -10.18 12.47
N VAL A 63 2.62 -9.52 11.37
CA VAL A 63 1.75 -9.35 10.19
C VAL A 63 2.54 -9.60 8.91
N THR A 64 1.83 -10.01 7.87
CA THR A 64 2.32 -10.19 6.51
C THR A 64 1.57 -9.28 5.54
N HIS A 65 1.89 -9.36 4.25
CA HIS A 65 1.14 -8.61 3.24
C HIS A 65 -0.33 -9.07 3.11
N GLU A 66 -0.64 -10.30 3.50
CA GLU A 66 -2.00 -10.84 3.47
C GLU A 66 -2.90 -10.19 4.55
N ASP A 67 -2.29 -9.55 5.56
CA ASP A 67 -2.99 -8.86 6.64
C ASP A 67 -3.19 -7.36 6.37
N ASP A 68 -2.99 -6.88 5.15
CA ASP A 68 -3.05 -5.44 4.84
C ASP A 68 -4.45 -4.82 5.06
N ASP A 69 -5.50 -5.62 4.99
CA ASP A 69 -6.88 -5.24 5.27
C ASP A 69 -7.19 -5.11 6.77
N ARG A 70 -6.32 -5.63 7.64
CA ARG A 70 -6.44 -5.53 9.10
C ARG A 70 -5.86 -4.24 9.67
N LEU A 71 -5.03 -3.52 8.92
CA LEU A 71 -4.38 -2.30 9.41
C LEU A 71 -5.34 -1.21 9.90
N PRO A 72 -6.53 -1.01 9.28
CA PRO A 72 -7.50 -0.02 9.76
C PRO A 72 -7.97 -0.24 11.19
N GLN A 73 -8.00 -1.47 11.72
CA GLN A 73 -8.35 -1.74 13.12
C GLN A 73 -7.39 -1.07 14.13
N TRP A 74 -6.14 -0.81 13.71
CA TRP A 74 -5.15 -0.08 14.51
C TRP A 74 -5.04 1.40 14.15
N GLY A 75 -5.98 1.91 13.33
CA GLY A 75 -6.00 3.29 12.86
C GLY A 75 -4.93 3.60 11.82
N ILE A 76 -4.46 2.58 11.11
CA ILE A 76 -3.44 2.70 10.06
C ILE A 76 -4.13 2.55 8.71
N GLY A 77 -4.04 3.59 7.88
CA GLY A 77 -4.45 3.51 6.49
C GLY A 77 -3.27 3.24 5.56
N MET A 78 -3.54 2.68 4.39
CA MET A 78 -2.54 2.40 3.37
C MET A 78 -3.04 2.74 1.97
N THR A 79 -2.21 3.39 1.18
CA THR A 79 -2.46 3.74 -0.23
C THR A 79 -1.14 3.86 -1.01
N ASN A 80 -1.25 4.01 -2.31
CA ASN A 80 -0.14 4.37 -3.18
C ASN A 80 -0.34 5.75 -3.81
N LEU A 81 0.78 6.46 -4.05
CA LEU A 81 0.78 7.73 -4.76
C LEU A 81 0.36 7.53 -6.23
N ILE A 82 0.92 6.54 -6.89
CA ILE A 82 0.66 6.20 -8.29
C ILE A 82 -0.06 4.86 -8.32
N ALA A 83 -1.23 4.82 -8.96
CA ALA A 83 -2.08 3.62 -8.96
C ALA A 83 -1.58 2.51 -9.90
N ARG A 84 -0.85 2.86 -10.98
CA ARG A 84 -0.39 1.84 -11.91
C ARG A 84 0.79 1.03 -11.38
N PRO A 85 0.79 -0.29 -11.57
CA PRO A 85 1.93 -1.14 -11.24
C PRO A 85 3.14 -0.86 -12.11
N SER A 86 4.33 -1.21 -11.61
CA SER A 86 5.55 -1.24 -12.42
C SER A 86 6.58 -2.21 -11.83
N PRO A 87 7.53 -2.69 -12.67
CA PRO A 87 8.64 -3.54 -12.19
C PRO A 87 9.62 -2.80 -11.26
N GLY A 88 9.69 -1.48 -11.39
CA GLY A 88 10.55 -0.60 -10.59
C GLY A 88 10.09 0.84 -10.70
N ILE A 89 10.64 1.70 -9.85
CA ILE A 89 10.30 3.13 -9.82
C ILE A 89 10.99 3.95 -10.93
N ASP A 90 11.99 3.39 -11.56
CA ASP A 90 12.80 3.97 -12.65
C ASP A 90 11.99 4.20 -13.92
N VAL A 91 10.91 3.44 -14.12
CA VAL A 91 10.00 3.60 -15.28
C VAL A 91 8.86 4.60 -15.01
N LEU A 92 8.79 5.20 -13.81
CA LEU A 92 7.78 6.19 -13.46
C LEU A 92 8.21 7.58 -13.93
N LYS A 93 7.28 8.30 -14.55
CA LYS A 93 7.55 9.66 -15.07
C LYS A 93 7.32 10.71 -13.99
N PRO A 94 8.05 11.83 -13.97
CA PRO A 94 7.85 12.92 -13.02
C PRO A 94 6.40 13.42 -12.97
N GLN A 95 5.70 13.47 -14.08
CA GLN A 95 4.32 13.90 -14.17
C GLN A 95 3.38 12.98 -13.37
N GLU A 96 3.63 11.67 -13.34
CA GLU A 96 2.80 10.72 -12.59
C GLU A 96 2.84 10.97 -11.08
N TYR A 97 3.98 11.46 -10.55
CA TYR A 97 4.06 11.87 -9.15
C TYR A 97 3.18 13.08 -8.85
N LEU A 98 3.16 14.07 -9.76
CA LEU A 98 2.35 15.28 -9.60
C LEU A 98 0.85 14.98 -9.73
N ASP A 99 0.47 14.15 -10.68
CA ASP A 99 -0.94 13.76 -10.85
C ASP A 99 -1.41 12.86 -9.70
N GLY A 100 -0.56 11.94 -9.25
CA GLY A 100 -0.81 11.13 -8.06
C GLY A 100 -0.96 11.99 -6.79
N TRP A 101 -0.17 13.06 -6.66
CA TRP A 101 -0.28 13.99 -5.54
C TRP A 101 -1.66 14.64 -5.46
N LYS A 102 -2.22 15.10 -6.57
CA LYS A 102 -3.57 15.70 -6.60
C LYS A 102 -4.64 14.75 -6.03
N ILE A 103 -4.55 13.47 -6.39
CA ILE A 103 -5.46 12.42 -5.91
C ILE A 103 -5.20 12.13 -4.42
N LEU A 104 -3.93 12.02 -4.03
CA LEU A 104 -3.54 11.76 -2.65
C LEU A 104 -3.98 12.90 -1.72
N GLU A 105 -3.82 14.15 -2.13
CA GLU A 105 -4.22 15.33 -1.38
C GLU A 105 -5.74 15.31 -1.08
N GLN A 106 -6.57 14.91 -2.04
CA GLN A 106 -8.01 14.71 -1.83
C GLN A 106 -8.30 13.61 -0.80
N LYS A 107 -7.53 12.50 -0.81
CA LYS A 107 -7.66 11.45 0.20
C LYS A 107 -7.27 11.97 1.59
N ILE A 108 -6.19 12.73 1.70
CA ILE A 108 -5.76 13.34 2.97
C ILE A 108 -6.84 14.30 3.49
N ASP A 109 -7.40 15.13 2.63
CA ASP A 109 -8.48 16.05 2.99
C ASP A 109 -9.75 15.31 3.45
N ARG A 110 -10.12 14.25 2.73
CA ARG A 110 -11.31 13.44 3.05
C ARG A 110 -11.17 12.69 4.39
N PHE A 111 -10.04 12.01 4.61
CA PHE A 111 -9.88 11.09 5.74
C PHE A 111 -9.21 11.73 6.97
N ARG A 112 -8.61 12.93 6.81
CA ARG A 112 -8.01 13.73 7.88
C ARG A 112 -7.08 12.95 8.82
N PRO A 113 -6.10 12.17 8.31
CA PRO A 113 -5.13 11.49 9.16
C PRO A 113 -4.36 12.53 10.00
N LYS A 114 -3.86 12.11 11.17
CA LYS A 114 -3.00 12.97 11.99
C LYS A 114 -1.56 12.99 11.49
N ILE A 115 -1.12 11.88 10.89
CA ILE A 115 0.20 11.74 10.28
C ILE A 115 0.04 11.13 8.89
N VAL A 116 0.73 11.70 7.92
CA VAL A 116 0.92 11.14 6.58
C VAL A 116 2.37 10.70 6.45
N ALA A 117 2.61 9.40 6.30
CA ALA A 117 3.95 8.81 6.26
C ALA A 117 4.29 8.30 4.86
N PHE A 118 5.21 8.99 4.19
CA PHE A 118 5.74 8.61 2.88
C PHE A 118 6.75 7.48 3.02
N VAL A 119 6.45 6.31 2.48
CA VAL A 119 7.33 5.13 2.50
C VAL A 119 8.29 5.20 1.31
N GLY A 120 9.36 5.97 1.50
CA GLY A 120 10.40 6.20 0.50
C GLY A 120 10.80 7.67 0.36
N VAL A 121 12.07 7.95 0.67
CA VAL A 121 12.66 9.29 0.58
C VAL A 121 12.54 9.87 -0.84
N THR A 122 12.67 9.04 -1.86
CA THR A 122 12.63 9.45 -3.28
C THR A 122 11.26 10.06 -3.64
N MET A 123 10.17 9.47 -3.14
CA MET A 123 8.82 9.98 -3.37
C MET A 123 8.63 11.38 -2.78
N TYR A 124 8.99 11.57 -1.52
CA TYR A 124 8.87 12.88 -0.88
C TYR A 124 9.76 13.92 -1.56
N ARG A 125 10.98 13.54 -1.99
CA ARG A 125 11.86 14.42 -2.76
C ARG A 125 11.23 14.87 -4.07
N ALA A 126 10.58 13.97 -4.81
CA ALA A 126 9.89 14.31 -6.06
C ALA A 126 8.73 15.29 -5.83
N LEU A 127 8.04 15.18 -4.70
CA LEU A 127 6.90 16.02 -4.33
C LEU A 127 7.29 17.29 -3.53
N TRP A 128 8.57 17.43 -3.18
CA TRP A 128 9.00 18.47 -2.23
C TRP A 128 8.54 19.88 -2.62
N LYS A 129 8.67 20.24 -3.90
CA LYS A 129 8.28 21.56 -4.41
C LYS A 129 6.77 21.80 -4.26
N VAL A 130 5.94 20.83 -4.62
CA VAL A 130 4.49 20.99 -4.57
C VAL A 130 3.96 20.99 -3.15
N ILE A 131 4.56 20.20 -2.26
CA ILE A 131 4.19 20.15 -0.85
C ILE A 131 4.59 21.42 -0.10
N ASN A 132 5.72 22.03 -0.47
CA ASN A 132 6.28 23.20 0.21
C ASN A 132 6.02 24.51 -0.55
N GLN A 133 5.00 24.58 -1.42
CA GLN A 133 4.65 25.81 -2.15
C GLN A 133 4.37 26.96 -1.17
N GLY A 134 5.21 28.00 -1.24
CA GLY A 134 5.10 29.22 -0.45
C GLY A 134 5.76 29.20 0.91
N ALA A 135 6.35 28.12 1.37
CA ALA A 135 7.06 28.03 2.64
C ALA A 135 8.45 27.45 2.47
N LEU A 136 9.44 28.33 2.52
CA LEU A 136 10.82 28.00 2.85
C LEU A 136 11.76 27.66 1.68
N VAL A 137 12.95 28.24 1.80
CA VAL A 137 14.16 27.89 1.09
C VAL A 137 14.34 26.35 1.11
N PRO A 138 14.48 25.71 -0.07
CA PRO A 138 14.78 24.29 -0.12
C PRO A 138 16.00 23.99 0.73
N PRO A 139 16.05 22.84 1.43
CA PRO A 139 17.26 22.40 2.10
C PRO A 139 18.41 22.49 1.10
N LYS A 140 19.57 23.02 1.51
CA LYS A 140 20.73 23.22 0.64
C LYS A 140 21.00 21.94 -0.17
N PRO A 141 21.19 22.03 -1.49
CA PRO A 141 21.60 20.86 -2.26
C PRO A 141 22.92 20.34 -1.70
N SER A 142 23.04 19.03 -1.49
CA SER A 142 24.34 18.41 -1.29
C SER A 142 25.18 18.65 -2.53
N GLY A 143 26.48 18.76 -2.40
CA GLY A 143 27.43 19.15 -3.44
C GLY A 143 27.41 18.39 -4.78
N ALA A 144 26.50 17.46 -4.96
CA ALA A 144 26.16 16.77 -6.20
C ALA A 144 24.77 17.19 -6.77
N GLY A 145 24.22 18.32 -6.34
CA GLY A 145 23.02 18.92 -6.96
C GLY A 145 21.66 18.36 -6.50
N GLY A 146 21.58 17.53 -5.46
CA GLY A 146 20.33 16.90 -5.00
C GLY A 146 19.83 17.41 -3.65
N LEU A 147 18.50 17.51 -3.53
CA LEU A 147 17.82 17.78 -2.28
C LEU A 147 17.99 16.61 -1.29
N ILE A 148 18.62 16.85 -0.14
CA ILE A 148 18.74 15.84 0.93
C ILE A 148 17.49 15.86 1.78
N ILE A 149 16.71 14.76 1.74
CA ILE A 149 15.58 14.51 2.65
C ILE A 149 16.05 13.52 3.71
N LYS A 150 15.97 13.91 4.98
CA LYS A 150 16.20 13.02 6.10
C LYS A 150 14.90 12.30 6.47
N PRO A 151 14.91 10.99 6.78
CA PRO A 151 13.78 10.31 7.42
C PRO A 151 13.35 11.04 8.70
N GLY A 152 12.08 10.86 9.08
CA GLY A 152 11.49 11.52 10.23
C GLY A 152 10.48 12.60 9.85
N PHE A 153 10.06 13.41 10.85
CA PHE A 153 9.10 14.49 10.63
C PHE A 153 9.65 15.58 9.73
N GLN A 154 8.78 16.06 8.85
CA GLN A 154 9.04 17.19 7.97
C GLN A 154 8.41 18.47 8.54
N LYS A 155 8.89 19.65 8.11
CA LYS A 155 8.35 20.94 8.57
C LYS A 155 6.98 21.26 7.98
N ALA A 156 6.73 20.80 6.76
CA ALA A 156 5.45 21.01 6.08
C ALA A 156 4.34 20.18 6.72
N SER A 157 3.10 20.62 6.54
CA SER A 157 1.88 19.89 6.86
C SER A 157 0.90 20.01 5.69
N VAL A 158 -0.03 19.07 5.58
CA VAL A 158 -1.05 19.05 4.53
C VAL A 158 -2.40 18.76 5.18
N HIS A 159 -3.38 19.63 4.99
CA HIS A 159 -4.72 19.56 5.60
C HIS A 159 -4.69 19.26 7.12
N GLY A 160 -3.70 19.82 7.83
CA GLY A 160 -3.51 19.61 9.26
C GLY A 160 -2.78 18.32 9.64
N ALA A 161 -2.49 17.46 8.68
CA ALA A 161 -1.67 16.26 8.90
C ALA A 161 -0.17 16.63 8.96
N ARG A 162 0.54 16.10 9.95
CA ARG A 162 2.01 16.16 10.02
C ARG A 162 2.60 15.17 9.02
N LEU A 163 3.64 15.60 8.30
CA LEU A 163 4.30 14.75 7.33
C LEU A 163 5.49 14.02 7.94
N PHE A 164 5.61 12.74 7.64
CA PHE A 164 6.71 11.89 8.06
C PHE A 164 7.32 11.18 6.85
N VAL A 165 8.62 11.01 6.81
CA VAL A 165 9.30 10.29 5.74
C VAL A 165 9.99 9.06 6.32
N LEU A 166 9.68 7.90 5.75
CA LEU A 166 10.33 6.63 6.05
C LEU A 166 11.36 6.28 4.97
N PRO A 167 12.43 5.56 5.29
CA PRO A 167 13.26 4.91 4.28
C PRO A 167 12.44 3.93 3.44
N ASN A 168 12.85 3.70 2.20
CA ASN A 168 12.22 2.68 1.36
C ASN A 168 12.58 1.27 1.89
N PRO A 169 11.61 0.43 2.28
CA PRO A 169 11.85 -0.90 2.85
C PRO A 169 12.15 -1.98 1.79
N SER A 170 12.21 -1.62 0.52
CA SER A 170 12.56 -2.55 -0.56
C SER A 170 13.92 -3.21 -0.31
N GLY A 171 14.04 -4.51 -0.57
CA GLY A 171 15.31 -5.23 -0.49
C GLY A 171 16.39 -4.69 -1.46
N ARG A 172 16.02 -3.91 -2.47
CA ARG A 172 16.94 -3.21 -3.39
C ARG A 172 17.54 -1.93 -2.79
N ASN A 173 17.08 -1.49 -1.62
CA ASN A 173 17.59 -0.27 -1.00
C ASN A 173 18.95 -0.53 -0.35
N ALA A 174 19.99 0.07 -0.93
CA ALA A 174 21.36 0.01 -0.40
C ALA A 174 21.76 1.23 0.44
N HIS A 175 20.90 2.26 0.53
CA HIS A 175 21.25 3.53 1.20
C HIS A 175 20.98 3.52 2.72
N PHE A 176 20.11 2.63 3.19
CA PHE A 176 19.74 2.52 4.60
C PHE A 176 19.94 1.09 5.08
N SER A 177 20.63 0.92 6.18
CA SER A 177 20.70 -0.38 6.86
C SER A 177 19.33 -0.76 7.43
N TYR A 178 19.15 -2.04 7.77
CA TYR A 178 17.91 -2.47 8.46
C TYR A 178 17.72 -1.74 9.79
N ALA A 179 18.82 -1.50 10.52
CA ALA A 179 18.79 -0.77 11.79
C ALA A 179 18.31 0.69 11.61
N ASP A 180 18.77 1.37 10.55
CA ASP A 180 18.33 2.74 10.24
C ASP A 180 16.84 2.77 9.89
N MET A 181 16.38 1.80 9.10
CA MET A 181 14.96 1.65 8.76
C MET A 181 14.13 1.44 10.02
N LEU A 182 14.54 0.50 10.88
CA LEU A 182 13.85 0.18 12.12
C LEU A 182 13.82 1.36 13.08
N ALA A 183 14.90 2.14 13.17
CA ALA A 183 14.94 3.36 13.97
C ALA A 183 13.90 4.38 13.51
N ALA A 184 13.78 4.62 12.19
CA ALA A 184 12.76 5.52 11.64
C ALA A 184 11.33 5.02 11.87
N PHE A 185 11.07 3.72 11.74
CA PHE A 185 9.78 3.11 12.05
C PHE A 185 9.44 3.22 13.55
N ARG A 186 10.41 3.02 14.45
CA ARG A 186 10.25 3.23 15.90
C ARG A 186 9.92 4.68 16.25
N GLU A 187 10.50 5.65 15.56
CA GLU A 187 10.16 7.06 15.74
C GLU A 187 8.69 7.32 15.35
N LEU A 188 8.24 6.78 14.24
CA LEU A 188 6.82 6.84 13.84
C LEU A 188 5.94 6.17 14.89
N ALA A 189 6.27 4.96 15.36
CA ALA A 189 5.53 4.26 16.40
C ALA A 189 5.41 5.09 17.69
N LYS A 190 6.49 5.74 18.13
CA LYS A 190 6.49 6.65 19.27
C LYS A 190 5.55 7.83 19.06
N ALA A 191 5.51 8.39 17.85
CA ALA A 191 4.59 9.47 17.52
C ALA A 191 3.13 9.00 17.51
N MET A 192 2.85 7.82 16.98
CA MET A 192 1.50 7.23 16.96
C MET A 192 0.94 7.02 18.36
N ARG A 193 1.76 6.55 19.31
CA ARG A 193 1.33 6.36 20.72
C ARG A 193 0.91 7.66 21.41
N ARG A 194 1.37 8.81 20.93
CA ARG A 194 1.01 10.14 21.45
C ARG A 194 -0.26 10.72 20.82
N LEU A 195 -0.77 10.08 19.76
CA LEU A 195 -2.03 10.50 19.16
C LEU A 195 -3.21 10.09 20.06
N PRO A 196 -4.34 10.81 20.03
CA PRO A 196 -5.57 10.38 20.68
C PRO A 196 -5.92 8.93 20.32
N ALA A 197 -6.51 8.19 21.25
CA ALA A 197 -7.04 6.88 20.97
C ALA A 197 -8.03 6.93 19.79
N LEU A 198 -8.26 5.79 19.14
CA LEU A 198 -9.39 5.66 18.23
C LEU A 198 -10.64 5.92 19.07
N SER A 199 -11.31 7.04 18.87
CA SER A 199 -12.65 7.23 19.42
C SER A 199 -13.54 6.16 18.80
N ASP A 200 -14.35 5.49 19.62
CA ASP A 200 -15.37 4.58 19.15
C ASP A 200 -16.06 5.21 17.93
N ARG A 201 -16.08 4.48 16.83
CA ARG A 201 -16.41 4.91 15.46
C ARG A 201 -17.40 6.06 15.46
N ALA A 202 -16.96 7.26 15.12
CA ALA A 202 -17.87 8.37 14.88
C ALA A 202 -18.89 7.89 13.84
N GLN A 203 -20.13 7.73 14.26
CA GLN A 203 -21.26 7.47 13.36
C GLN A 203 -21.19 8.54 12.26
N PRO A 204 -21.39 8.16 10.99
CA PRO A 204 -21.47 9.16 9.93
C PRO A 204 -22.53 10.17 10.36
N ALA A 205 -22.21 11.46 10.34
CA ALA A 205 -23.13 12.53 10.66
C ALA A 205 -24.43 12.28 9.89
N SER A 206 -25.48 11.90 10.60
CA SER A 206 -26.81 11.83 10.05
C SER A 206 -27.11 13.23 9.50
N HIS A 207 -27.35 13.31 8.20
CA HIS A 207 -27.85 14.51 7.57
C HIS A 207 -29.05 14.99 8.39
N ALA A 208 -28.90 16.09 9.07
CA ALA A 208 -29.97 16.76 9.78
C ALA A 208 -31.08 17.03 8.77
N ASN A 209 -32.20 16.33 8.96
CA ASN A 209 -33.45 16.60 8.29
C ASN A 209 -33.84 18.06 8.59
N GLY A 210 -33.95 18.87 7.54
CA GLY A 210 -34.58 20.17 7.60
C GLY A 210 -36.04 20.09 8.06
N PRO A 211 -36.61 21.20 8.55
CA PRO A 211 -37.86 21.21 9.29
C PRO A 211 -39.08 20.91 8.44
N GLY A 212 -40.02 20.27 9.08
CA GLY A 212 -41.24 19.66 8.57
C GLY A 212 -42.08 20.46 7.60
N ARG A 213 -42.72 19.72 6.72
CA ARG A 213 -43.98 20.13 6.10
C ARG A 213 -45.06 19.13 6.45
N THR A 214 -46.06 19.70 7.08
CA THR A 214 -47.31 19.09 7.55
C THR A 214 -48.23 18.65 6.43
N SER A 215 -48.89 17.52 6.67
CA SER A 215 -50.28 17.16 6.30
C SER A 215 -50.72 17.09 4.84
N GLY A 216 -51.28 15.95 4.54
CA GLY A 216 -52.14 15.73 3.38
C GLY A 216 -52.28 14.25 3.04
N ARG A 217 -53.15 13.57 3.76
CA ARG A 217 -53.62 12.21 3.42
C ARG A 217 -54.86 12.38 2.55
N PRO A 218 -55.00 11.75 1.40
CA PRO A 218 -56.30 11.35 0.87
C PRO A 218 -56.48 9.82 0.81
N PRO A 219 -57.70 9.33 0.64
CA PRO A 219 -58.10 8.04 1.16
C PRO A 219 -57.97 6.85 0.19
N LEU A 220 -58.09 5.69 0.78
CA LEU A 220 -58.26 4.37 0.15
C LEU A 220 -59.36 4.32 -0.90
N ASP A 221 -59.05 3.72 -2.04
CA ASP A 221 -60.07 3.07 -2.85
C ASP A 221 -59.67 1.63 -3.13
N ARG A 222 -60.67 0.75 -2.86
CA ARG A 222 -60.67 -0.69 -3.08
C ARG A 222 -61.15 -0.99 -4.51
N HIS A 223 -60.72 -2.11 -4.99
CA HIS A 223 -61.21 -3.01 -6.01
C HIS A 223 -60.12 -3.30 -7.07
N GLN A 224 -59.87 -4.46 -7.56
CA GLN A 224 -60.56 -5.76 -7.61
C GLN A 224 -59.55 -6.81 -8.10
N THR A 225 -59.78 -8.00 -7.69
CA THR A 225 -59.30 -9.31 -8.13
C THR A 225 -59.27 -9.55 -9.62
N SER A 226 -58.31 -10.32 -10.12
CA SER A 226 -58.59 -11.48 -10.99
C SER A 226 -57.34 -12.35 -11.15
N ASP A 227 -57.55 -13.61 -10.86
CA ASP A 227 -56.79 -14.82 -11.17
C ASP A 227 -56.37 -14.92 -12.64
N VAL A 228 -55.34 -15.71 -12.90
CA VAL A 228 -55.34 -16.89 -13.80
C VAL A 228 -53.91 -17.51 -13.83
N SER A 229 -53.78 -18.67 -13.22
CA SER A 229 -53.25 -19.97 -13.62
C SER A 229 -51.99 -20.11 -14.48
N SER A 230 -51.02 -20.79 -13.91
CA SER A 230 -50.45 -22.10 -14.27
C SER A 230 -49.99 -22.35 -15.70
N GLU A 231 -48.71 -22.73 -15.83
CA GLU A 231 -48.37 -24.01 -16.51
C GLU A 231 -46.92 -24.44 -16.20
N GLU A 232 -46.83 -25.69 -15.82
CA GLU A 232 -45.63 -26.53 -15.67
C GLU A 232 -45.07 -26.97 -17.03
N SER A 233 -43.76 -27.28 -17.04
CA SER A 233 -43.14 -28.43 -17.77
C SER A 233 -41.65 -28.42 -17.41
N LYS A 234 -41.15 -29.27 -16.64
CA LYS A 234 -40.72 -30.70 -16.64
C LYS A 234 -39.77 -31.10 -17.76
N ALA A 235 -38.74 -31.75 -17.23
CA ALA A 235 -37.95 -32.88 -17.78
C ALA A 235 -36.71 -32.51 -18.61
N GLY A 236 -35.58 -33.12 -18.47
CA GLY A 236 -35.06 -34.35 -17.90
C GLY A 236 -33.60 -34.44 -18.23
N ALA A 237 -32.80 -34.85 -17.33
CA ALA A 237 -32.30 -36.20 -17.09
C ALA A 237 -31.15 -36.67 -18.01
N ALA A 238 -30.04 -36.96 -17.34
CA ALA A 238 -29.26 -38.18 -17.40
C ALA A 238 -28.13 -38.35 -18.45
N GLY A 239 -26.97 -38.80 -17.92
CA GLY A 239 -26.08 -39.70 -18.68
C GLY A 239 -24.61 -39.57 -18.31
N LYS A 240 -24.15 -40.24 -17.20
CA LYS A 240 -23.22 -41.36 -17.08
C LYS A 240 -21.85 -41.24 -17.82
N SER A 241 -20.76 -41.16 -17.03
CA SER A 241 -19.87 -42.30 -16.61
C SER A 241 -18.83 -42.78 -17.62
N ARG A 242 -17.56 -42.78 -17.20
CA ARG A 242 -16.51 -43.84 -17.16
C ARG A 242 -15.14 -43.21 -17.06
N ARG A 243 -14.36 -43.37 -16.01
CA ARG A 243 -13.46 -44.41 -15.50
C ARG A 243 -12.42 -44.89 -16.53
N ALA A 244 -11.16 -44.70 -16.15
CA ALA A 244 -9.95 -45.56 -16.10
C ALA A 244 -8.75 -44.64 -16.31
N GLY A 245 -7.66 -44.62 -15.57
CA GLY A 245 -6.95 -45.68 -14.88
C GLY A 245 -5.48 -45.61 -15.32
N GLY A 246 -4.55 -45.70 -14.40
CA GLY A 246 -3.18 -46.14 -14.72
C GLY A 246 -2.07 -45.11 -14.42
N THR A 247 -1.41 -45.24 -13.32
CA THR A 247 -0.18 -45.94 -12.97
C THR A 247 1.08 -45.07 -12.92
N THR A 248 1.55 -44.88 -11.73
CA THR A 248 2.90 -44.78 -11.14
C THR A 248 4.13 -44.63 -12.04
N ALA A 249 4.96 -43.59 -11.72
CA ALA A 249 6.42 -43.80 -11.67
C ALA A 249 7.07 -42.81 -10.68
N ARG A 250 7.71 -43.41 -9.71
CA ARG A 250 8.53 -42.85 -8.65
C ARG A 250 9.95 -42.63 -9.19
N THR A 251 10.52 -41.43 -9.07
CA THR A 251 11.98 -41.24 -9.19
C THR A 251 12.47 -40.25 -8.11
N THR A 252 13.44 -40.75 -7.36
CA THR A 252 14.15 -40.13 -6.24
C THR A 252 15.16 -39.06 -6.72
N PRO A 253 15.55 -38.12 -5.84
CA PRO A 253 16.45 -37.02 -6.19
C PRO A 253 17.92 -37.38 -6.03
N SER A 254 18.73 -36.96 -7.00
CA SER A 254 20.18 -37.00 -6.94
C SER A 254 20.74 -35.66 -6.45
N THR A 255 21.62 -35.76 -5.47
CA THR A 255 22.44 -34.68 -4.89
C THR A 255 23.57 -34.31 -5.86
N PRO A 256 23.94 -33.08 -6.08
CA PRO A 256 25.24 -32.72 -6.64
C PRO A 256 26.22 -32.23 -5.58
N ALA A 257 27.45 -32.67 -5.80
CA ALA A 257 28.64 -32.54 -4.99
C ALA A 257 29.19 -31.11 -4.84
N ALA A 258 29.95 -30.93 -3.78
CA ALA A 258 30.74 -29.78 -3.41
C ALA A 258 31.86 -29.45 -4.42
N ALA A 259 32.08 -28.15 -4.71
CA ALA A 259 33.26 -27.65 -5.42
C ALA A 259 34.26 -26.96 -4.44
N PRO A 260 35.57 -27.00 -4.77
CA PRO A 260 36.63 -26.71 -3.79
C PRO A 260 36.99 -25.24 -3.70
N SER A 261 37.42 -24.83 -2.51
CA SER A 261 37.99 -23.56 -2.11
C SER A 261 39.25 -23.17 -2.90
N ARG A 262 39.30 -21.96 -3.43
CA ARG A 262 40.52 -21.31 -3.91
C ARG A 262 40.99 -20.27 -2.92
N THR A 263 42.14 -20.54 -2.35
CA THR A 263 42.97 -19.63 -1.53
C THR A 263 43.63 -18.57 -2.43
N SER A 264 43.52 -17.30 -2.03
CA SER A 264 44.29 -16.19 -2.63
C SER A 264 45.53 -15.84 -1.79
N PRO A 265 46.66 -15.49 -2.39
CA PRO A 265 47.86 -15.13 -1.66
C PRO A 265 47.89 -13.64 -1.27
N ARG A 266 48.28 -13.39 -0.04
CA ARG A 266 48.65 -12.08 0.51
C ARG A 266 49.81 -11.44 -0.28
N LYS A 267 49.70 -10.18 -0.68
CA LYS A 267 50.83 -9.32 -1.02
C LYS A 267 51.16 -8.40 0.13
N ARG A 268 52.42 -8.51 0.57
CA ARG A 268 53.10 -7.71 1.59
C ARG A 268 53.32 -6.28 1.06
N ALA A 269 53.11 -5.30 1.92
CA ALA A 269 53.56 -3.93 1.75
C ALA A 269 55.10 -3.84 1.96
N ALA A 270 55.76 -3.09 1.13
CA ALA A 270 57.11 -2.62 1.33
C ALA A 270 57.07 -1.10 1.54
N SER A 271 57.57 -0.68 2.70
CA SER A 271 57.92 0.69 3.05
C SER A 271 59.15 1.15 2.29
N ARG A 272 59.15 2.40 1.81
CA ARG A 272 60.38 3.23 1.77
C ARG A 272 60.01 4.71 1.62
N SER A 273 60.53 5.43 2.57
CA SER A 273 61.19 6.76 2.65
C SER A 273 60.34 7.96 2.28
#